data_1f8b484f6d3a183051e3b186145137ef
#
_entry.id   1f8b484f6d3a183051e3b186145137ef
#
_cell.length_a   1.000
_cell.length_b   1.000
_cell.length_c   1.000
_cell.angle_alpha   90.00
_cell.angle_beta   90.00
_cell.angle_gamma   90.00
#
_symmetry.space_group_name_H-M   'P 1'
#
loop_
_entity.id
_entity.type
_entity.pdbx_description
1 polymer ?
#
loop_
_entity_poly.entity_id
_entity_poly.type
_entity_poly.pdbx_seq_one_letter_code
_entity_poly.pdbx_strand_id
1 'polypeptide(L)'
;MTLSELNVRPRLAAGCRLNDASQSPRVLEMPGRVLRVSGPSLEIISRCDGKHTVGEIVAALQKLYSKADPQKVQGDILEYLARLQNDHAIELSTDDAIERGAAR
;
A
#
# COMPACT_ATOMS: atom_id res chain seq x y z
N MET A 1 10.29 -11.03 4.44
CA MET A 1 10.50 -9.90 3.52
C MET A 1 10.32 -8.59 4.27
N THR A 2 11.18 -7.65 4.03
CA THR A 2 11.15 -6.39 4.73
C THR A 2 10.63 -5.30 3.80
N LEU A 3 9.96 -4.29 4.38
CA LEU A 3 9.47 -3.16 3.61
C LEU A 3 10.57 -2.19 3.21
N SER A 4 11.83 -2.45 3.62
CA SER A 4 12.95 -1.67 3.13
C SER A 4 13.24 -1.96 1.67
N GLU A 5 12.70 -3.05 1.13
CA GLU A 5 12.84 -3.34 -0.28
C GLU A 5 11.79 -2.55 -1.07
N LEU A 6 12.24 -1.51 -1.75
CA LEU A 6 11.32 -0.60 -2.43
C LEU A 6 10.78 -1.18 -3.75
N ASN A 7 11.26 -2.33 -4.17
CA ASN A 7 10.77 -2.96 -5.40
C ASN A 7 9.67 -3.99 -5.18
N VAL A 8 9.19 -4.15 -3.95
CA VAL A 8 8.03 -5.01 -3.71
C VAL A 8 6.77 -4.28 -4.16
N ARG A 9 5.77 -5.05 -4.55
CA ARG A 9 4.50 -4.52 -5.05
C ARG A 9 3.39 -4.92 -4.10
N PRO A 10 2.87 -3.96 -3.32
CA PRO A 10 1.75 -4.27 -2.42
C PRO A 10 0.44 -4.34 -3.19
N ARG A 11 -0.43 -5.23 -2.74
CA ARG A 11 -1.79 -5.30 -3.26
C ARG A 11 -2.72 -5.61 -2.10
N LEU A 12 -3.98 -5.25 -2.24
CA LEU A 12 -4.95 -5.57 -1.21
C LEU A 12 -5.13 -7.06 -1.12
N ALA A 13 -5.20 -7.58 0.10
CA ALA A 13 -5.39 -9.00 0.33
C ALA A 13 -6.79 -9.42 -0.12
N ALA A 14 -6.97 -10.73 -0.32
CA ALA A 14 -8.28 -11.26 -0.69
C ALA A 14 -9.32 -10.86 0.34
N GLY A 15 -10.46 -10.38 -0.12
CA GLY A 15 -11.53 -9.92 0.76
C GLY A 15 -11.39 -8.49 1.25
N CYS A 16 -10.33 -7.79 0.84
CA CYS A 16 -10.11 -6.39 1.21
C CYS A 16 -10.28 -5.52 -0.02
N ARG A 17 -11.00 -4.39 0.13
CA ARG A 17 -11.19 -3.48 -0.99
C ARG A 17 -11.55 -2.09 -0.49
N LEU A 18 -11.27 -1.09 -1.32
CA LEU A 18 -11.78 0.25 -1.09
C LEU A 18 -13.22 0.31 -1.55
N ASN A 19 -14.05 1.07 -0.83
CA ASN A 19 -15.40 1.32 -1.30
C ASN A 19 -15.38 2.22 -2.52
N ASP A 20 -16.55 2.41 -3.13
CA ASP A 20 -16.69 3.23 -4.33
C ASP A 20 -16.21 4.65 -4.08
N ALA A 21 -15.50 5.21 -5.07
CA ALA A 21 -14.95 6.57 -4.95
C ALA A 21 -16.03 7.62 -4.74
N SER A 22 -17.28 7.35 -5.14
CA SER A 22 -18.39 8.27 -4.94
C SER A 22 -18.94 8.23 -3.51
N GLN A 23 -18.51 7.25 -2.71
CA GLN A 23 -19.00 7.11 -1.34
C GLN A 23 -18.17 7.91 -0.35
N SER A 24 -18.81 8.37 0.70
CA SER A 24 -18.15 9.10 1.77
C SER A 24 -18.74 8.64 3.10
N PRO A 25 -17.91 8.31 4.09
CA PRO A 25 -16.45 8.37 4.04
C PRO A 25 -15.85 7.24 3.19
N ARG A 26 -14.63 7.45 2.74
CA ARG A 26 -13.89 6.39 2.08
C ARG A 26 -13.41 5.41 3.15
N VAL A 27 -13.57 4.15 2.84
CA VAL A 27 -13.20 3.09 3.80
C VAL A 27 -12.50 1.94 3.06
N LEU A 28 -11.61 1.28 3.79
CA LEU A 28 -11.05 0.00 3.38
C LEU A 28 -11.89 -1.07 4.05
N GLU A 29 -12.60 -1.85 3.24
CA GLU A 29 -13.42 -2.95 3.73
C GLU A 29 -12.56 -4.19 3.87
N MET A 30 -12.63 -4.81 5.03
CA MET A 30 -11.88 -6.02 5.33
C MET A 30 -12.84 -7.04 5.94
N PRO A 31 -12.50 -8.34 5.89
CA PRO A 31 -13.35 -9.33 6.56
C PRO A 31 -13.49 -8.99 8.04
N GLY A 32 -14.73 -8.76 8.45
CA GLY A 32 -15.05 -8.52 9.85
C GLY A 32 -14.78 -7.11 10.36
N ARG A 33 -14.28 -6.21 9.52
CA ARG A 33 -14.02 -4.84 9.99
C ARG A 33 -13.89 -3.87 8.82
N VAL A 34 -13.98 -2.59 9.15
CA VAL A 34 -13.87 -1.51 8.19
C VAL A 34 -12.94 -0.46 8.77
N LEU A 35 -12.04 0.05 7.94
CA LEU A 35 -11.08 1.07 8.33
C LEU A 35 -11.32 2.33 7.52
N ARG A 36 -11.56 3.45 8.21
CA ARG A 36 -11.71 4.73 7.52
C ARG A 36 -10.35 5.18 7.00
N VAL A 37 -10.33 5.67 5.78
CA VAL A 37 -9.09 6.14 5.15
C VAL A 37 -9.33 7.52 4.53
N SER A 38 -8.32 8.37 4.64
CA SER A 38 -8.38 9.71 4.06
C SER A 38 -6.96 10.24 3.94
N GLY A 39 -6.78 11.28 3.12
CA GLY A 39 -5.47 11.91 2.96
C GLY A 39 -4.41 10.91 2.54
N PRO A 40 -3.24 10.91 3.20
CA PRO A 40 -2.15 10.02 2.79
C PRO A 40 -2.51 8.55 2.84
N SER A 41 -3.31 8.12 3.82
CA SER A 41 -3.66 6.70 3.90
C SER A 41 -4.49 6.26 2.70
N LEU A 42 -5.42 7.11 2.24
CA LEU A 42 -6.19 6.80 1.06
C LEU A 42 -5.29 6.75 -0.19
N GLU A 43 -4.36 7.67 -0.29
CA GLU A 43 -3.42 7.68 -1.42
C GLU A 43 -2.57 6.42 -1.46
N ILE A 44 -2.12 5.96 -0.30
CA ILE A 44 -1.31 4.75 -0.23
C ILE A 44 -2.15 3.54 -0.64
N ILE A 45 -3.33 3.38 -0.04
CA ILE A 45 -4.16 2.21 -0.26
C ILE A 45 -4.65 2.15 -1.71
N SER A 46 -4.98 3.30 -2.30
CA SER A 46 -5.45 3.32 -3.67
C SER A 46 -4.37 2.86 -4.67
N ARG A 47 -3.11 2.87 -4.24
CA ARG A 47 -2.00 2.41 -5.08
C ARG A 47 -1.54 0.99 -4.74
N CYS A 48 -2.21 0.34 -3.80
CA CYS A 48 -1.92 -1.06 -3.45
C CYS A 48 -2.68 -1.97 -4.40
N ASP A 49 -2.28 -1.96 -5.66
CA ASP A 49 -2.97 -2.66 -6.74
C ASP A 49 -2.14 -3.81 -7.32
N GLY A 50 -0.98 -4.08 -6.74
CA GLY A 50 -0.08 -5.10 -7.25
C GLY A 50 0.72 -4.66 -8.45
N LYS A 51 0.53 -3.43 -8.92
CA LYS A 51 1.21 -2.91 -10.10
C LYS A 51 2.23 -1.83 -9.75
N HIS A 52 2.06 -1.13 -8.65
CA HIS A 52 2.98 -0.11 -8.18
C HIS A 52 3.92 -0.70 -7.16
N THR A 53 5.21 -0.39 -7.28
CA THR A 53 6.17 -0.77 -6.25
C THR A 53 6.05 0.19 -5.07
N VAL A 54 6.57 -0.24 -3.92
CA VAL A 54 6.64 0.66 -2.75
C VAL A 54 7.41 1.93 -3.12
N GLY A 55 8.50 1.80 -3.87
CA GLY A 55 9.27 2.96 -4.31
C GLY A 55 8.44 3.92 -5.14
N GLU A 56 7.59 3.40 -6.02
CA GLU A 56 6.71 4.25 -6.82
C GLU A 56 5.67 4.95 -5.96
N ILE A 57 5.12 4.24 -4.96
CA ILE A 57 4.18 4.84 -4.02
C ILE A 57 4.85 5.95 -3.24
N VAL A 58 6.07 5.71 -2.75
CA VAL A 58 6.82 6.72 -2.02
C VAL A 58 7.04 7.95 -2.90
N ALA A 59 7.50 7.75 -4.13
CA ALA A 59 7.77 8.85 -5.04
C ALA A 59 6.51 9.66 -5.34
N ALA A 60 5.38 8.97 -5.54
CA ALA A 60 4.12 9.65 -5.81
C ALA A 60 3.68 10.52 -4.63
N LEU A 61 3.81 10.00 -3.42
CA LEU A 61 3.40 10.76 -2.24
C LEU A 61 4.37 11.89 -1.92
N GLN A 62 5.66 11.68 -2.17
CA GLN A 62 6.62 12.78 -2.00
C GLN A 62 6.29 13.93 -2.94
N LYS A 63 5.78 13.63 -4.12
CA LYS A 63 5.37 14.64 -5.07
C LYS A 63 4.08 15.32 -4.63
N LEU A 64 3.10 14.55 -4.17
CA LEU A 64 1.83 15.09 -3.69
C LEU A 64 2.00 15.96 -2.46
N TYR A 65 2.90 15.58 -1.58
CA TYR A 65 3.14 16.28 -0.32
C TYR A 65 4.53 16.89 -0.35
N SER A 66 4.78 17.69 -1.38
CA SER A 66 6.11 18.21 -1.67
C SER A 66 6.63 19.17 -0.59
N LYS A 67 5.76 19.68 0.27
CA LYS A 67 6.18 20.56 1.36
C LYS A 67 6.63 19.80 2.60
N ALA A 68 6.38 18.49 2.64
CA ALA A 68 6.81 17.66 3.74
C ALA A 68 8.23 17.14 3.49
N ASP A 69 8.92 16.78 4.57
CA ASP A 69 10.25 16.19 4.46
C ASP A 69 10.14 14.85 3.71
N PRO A 70 10.84 14.68 2.58
CA PRO A 70 10.72 13.44 1.81
C PRO A 70 11.08 12.19 2.59
N GLN A 71 12.07 12.28 3.49
CA GLN A 71 12.45 11.12 4.30
C GLN A 71 11.36 10.77 5.29
N LYS A 72 10.69 11.76 5.84
CA LYS A 72 9.58 11.51 6.74
C LYS A 72 8.42 10.88 5.99
N VAL A 73 8.12 11.36 4.79
CA VAL A 73 7.08 10.78 3.97
C VAL A 73 7.37 9.30 3.71
N GLN A 74 8.60 8.99 3.32
CA GLN A 74 8.99 7.60 3.09
C GLN A 74 8.83 6.75 4.33
N GLY A 75 9.31 7.23 5.48
CA GLY A 75 9.21 6.49 6.73
C GLY A 75 7.78 6.23 7.14
N ASP A 76 6.92 7.24 7.00
CA ASP A 76 5.50 7.10 7.35
C ASP A 76 4.82 6.07 6.45
N ILE A 77 5.15 6.07 5.15
CA ILE A 77 4.56 5.11 4.22
C ILE A 77 4.99 3.69 4.56
N LEU A 78 6.29 3.50 4.82
CA LEU A 78 6.79 2.17 5.15
C LEU A 78 6.16 1.65 6.44
N GLU A 79 6.01 2.53 7.43
CA GLU A 79 5.37 2.14 8.68
C GLU A 79 3.91 1.77 8.46
N TYR A 80 3.20 2.56 7.65
CA TYR A 80 1.80 2.30 7.40
C TYR A 80 1.60 0.98 6.64
N LEU A 81 2.44 0.74 5.63
CA LEU A 81 2.38 -0.52 4.87
C LEU A 81 2.70 -1.72 5.77
N ALA A 82 3.66 -1.57 6.68
CA ALA A 82 3.98 -2.64 7.62
C ALA A 82 2.77 -2.96 8.51
N ARG A 83 2.06 -1.93 8.95
CA ARG A 83 0.86 -2.13 9.76
C ARG A 83 -0.22 -2.83 8.96
N LEU A 84 -0.44 -2.41 7.71
CA LEU A 84 -1.43 -3.07 6.85
C LEU A 84 -1.07 -4.53 6.61
N GLN A 85 0.21 -4.82 6.40
CA GLN A 85 0.66 -6.19 6.22
C GLN A 85 0.43 -7.01 7.48
N ASN A 86 0.74 -6.43 8.62
CA ASN A 86 0.54 -7.10 9.91
C ASN A 86 -0.95 -7.39 10.16
N ASP A 87 -1.82 -6.53 9.67
CA ASP A 87 -3.27 -6.71 9.79
C ASP A 87 -3.84 -7.60 8.69
N HIS A 88 -3.00 -8.15 7.84
CA HIS A 88 -3.41 -8.98 6.70
C HIS A 88 -4.30 -8.24 5.71
N ALA A 89 -4.14 -6.93 5.64
CA ALA A 89 -4.90 -6.11 4.69
C ALA A 89 -4.23 -6.03 3.33
N ILE A 90 -2.91 -6.20 3.28
CA ILE A 90 -2.17 -6.23 2.02
C ILE A 90 -1.24 -7.42 1.98
N GLU A 91 -0.86 -7.78 0.75
CA GLU A 91 0.16 -8.79 0.47
C GLU A 91 1.26 -8.12 -0.32
N LEU A 92 2.49 -8.56 -0.11
CA LEU A 92 3.63 -8.04 -0.83
C LEU A 92 4.16 -9.08 -1.79
N SER A 93 4.55 -8.66 -2.99
CA SER A 93 5.18 -9.54 -3.94
C SER A 93 6.34 -8.79 -4.60
N THR A 94 7.32 -9.56 -5.08
CA THR A 94 8.43 -9.01 -5.84
C THR A 94 8.45 -9.67 -7.21
N ASP A 95 9.07 -9.00 -8.17
CA ASP A 95 9.25 -9.59 -9.48
C ASP A 95 10.06 -10.88 -9.38
N ASP A 96 11.09 -10.87 -8.56
CA ASP A 96 11.91 -12.04 -8.36
C ASP A 96 11.11 -13.21 -7.79
N ALA A 97 10.27 -12.94 -6.81
CA ALA A 97 9.43 -13.98 -6.22
C ALA A 97 8.47 -14.56 -7.24
N ILE A 98 7.91 -13.70 -8.10
CA ILE A 98 7.01 -14.14 -9.16
C ILE A 98 7.76 -15.04 -10.14
N GLU A 99 8.95 -14.63 -10.54
CA GLU A 99 9.74 -15.42 -11.49
C GLU A 99 10.10 -16.78 -10.92
N ARG A 100 10.53 -16.80 -9.67
CA ARG A 100 10.89 -18.07 -9.02
C ARG A 100 9.66 -18.97 -8.89
N GLY A 101 8.52 -18.38 -8.60
CA GLY A 101 7.29 -19.13 -8.53
C GLY A 101 6.95 -19.76 -9.87
N ALA A 102 7.11 -19.00 -10.94
CA ALA A 102 6.85 -19.50 -12.28
C ALA A 102 7.82 -20.58 -12.69
N ALA A 103 9.05 -20.52 -12.22
CA ALA A 103 10.10 -21.48 -12.58
C ALA A 103 9.93 -22.82 -11.87
N ARG A 104 9.10 -22.88 -10.89
CA ARG A 104 8.87 -24.10 -10.12
C ARG A 104 7.65 -24.84 -10.58
#